data_8659e1e30a6bacc7c4d2eeed42532345
#
_entry.id   8659e1e30a6bacc7c4d2eeed42532345
#
_cell.length_a   1.000
_cell.length_b   1.000
_cell.length_c   1.000
_cell.angle_alpha   90.00
_cell.angle_beta   90.00
_cell.angle_gamma   90.00
#
_symmetry.space_group_name_H-M   'P 1'
#
loop_
_entity.id
_entity.type
_entity.pdbx_description
1 polymer ?
#
loop_
_entity_poly.entity_id
_entity_poly.type
_entity_poly.pdbx_seq_one_letter_code
_entity_poly.pdbx_strand_id
1 'polypeptide(L)'
;MSFQIQPTPIARLNRCQLFGPGSRPEIFEKMAKSTADVVNLDLEDSVAPADKEKARLNVIQAINDIDWKNKTVSVRINSLDTSFWYRDVIDLLENCSDRLDSLTIPKAGCAADVYAVDALVSSVEKAAARSKRVGFEILIESAAGIANVNDIASASGRIVSMALGAADFAASMGMVTTGIGGTQEGYYMHHGGQKYWSNPWHWAQASLVAA
;
A
#
# COMPACT_ATOMS: atom_id res chain seq x y z
N MET A 1 3.91 17.59 11.56
CA MET A 1 2.83 17.34 12.54
C MET A 1 1.56 17.95 11.98
N SER A 2 0.52 17.15 11.78
CA SER A 2 -0.82 17.68 11.49
C SER A 2 -1.33 18.39 12.74
N PHE A 3 -1.75 19.64 12.60
CA PHE A 3 -2.36 20.41 13.72
C PHE A 3 -3.81 19.93 14.02
N GLN A 4 -4.30 18.96 13.28
CA GLN A 4 -5.63 18.41 13.50
C GLN A 4 -5.53 17.13 14.33
N ILE A 5 -6.27 17.06 15.42
CA ILE A 5 -6.51 15.82 16.15
C ILE A 5 -7.27 14.89 15.19
N GLN A 6 -6.61 13.83 14.77
CA GLN A 6 -7.18 12.85 13.86
C GLN A 6 -7.88 11.76 14.68
N PRO A 7 -9.13 11.38 14.36
CA PRO A 7 -9.76 10.24 15.02
C PRO A 7 -8.96 8.97 14.69
N THR A 8 -8.80 8.11 15.69
CA THR A 8 -8.17 6.79 15.50
C THR A 8 -8.92 6.03 14.41
N PRO A 9 -8.23 5.49 13.42
CA PRO A 9 -8.86 4.68 12.38
C PRO A 9 -9.62 3.49 12.99
N ILE A 10 -10.75 3.13 12.39
CA ILE A 10 -11.49 1.93 12.79
C ILE A 10 -10.65 0.71 12.45
N ALA A 11 -10.39 -0.13 13.46
CA ALA A 11 -9.67 -1.39 13.25
C ALA A 11 -10.44 -2.30 12.28
N ARG A 12 -9.73 -2.83 11.28
CA ARG A 12 -10.28 -3.72 10.26
C ARG A 12 -9.42 -4.98 10.17
N LEU A 13 -10.03 -6.07 9.71
CA LEU A 13 -9.27 -7.28 9.41
C LEU A 13 -8.33 -7.02 8.22
N ASN A 14 -7.08 -7.41 8.38
CA ASN A 14 -6.05 -7.32 7.34
C ASN A 14 -5.08 -8.52 7.45
N ARG A 15 -5.63 -9.74 7.44
CA ARG A 15 -4.86 -11.00 7.51
C ARG A 15 -4.36 -11.43 6.13
N CYS A 16 -5.12 -11.06 5.09
CA CYS A 16 -4.85 -11.40 3.71
C CYS A 16 -5.30 -10.26 2.81
N GLN A 17 -4.39 -9.80 1.95
CA GLN A 17 -4.64 -8.78 0.96
C GLN A 17 -4.48 -9.36 -0.44
N LEU A 18 -5.46 -9.11 -1.32
CA LEU A 18 -5.47 -9.56 -2.70
C LEU A 18 -5.28 -8.37 -3.64
N PHE A 19 -4.17 -8.34 -4.35
CA PHE A 19 -3.88 -7.33 -5.38
C PHE A 19 -4.48 -7.74 -6.74
N GLY A 20 -4.98 -6.75 -7.48
CA GLY A 20 -5.45 -6.91 -8.84
C GLY A 20 -5.18 -5.69 -9.70
N PRO A 21 -4.58 -5.86 -10.91
CA PRO A 21 -4.29 -4.75 -11.80
C PRO A 21 -5.54 -3.96 -12.19
N GLY A 22 -5.50 -2.63 -12.06
CA GLY A 22 -6.57 -1.73 -12.49
C GLY A 22 -6.87 -1.79 -13.98
N SER A 23 -5.91 -2.27 -14.77
CA SER A 23 -6.07 -2.51 -16.21
C SER A 23 -6.90 -3.75 -16.56
N ARG A 24 -7.28 -4.58 -15.55
CA ARG A 24 -7.99 -5.86 -15.74
C ARG A 24 -9.34 -5.89 -15.02
N PRO A 25 -10.32 -5.08 -15.43
CA PRO A 25 -11.62 -4.97 -14.74
C PRO A 25 -12.38 -6.30 -14.68
N GLU A 26 -12.12 -7.24 -15.60
CA GLU A 26 -12.74 -8.57 -15.63
C GLU A 26 -12.47 -9.45 -14.42
N ILE A 27 -11.45 -9.13 -13.61
CA ILE A 27 -11.13 -9.89 -12.39
C ILE A 27 -11.79 -9.33 -11.13
N PHE A 28 -12.29 -8.10 -11.14
CA PHE A 28 -12.73 -7.40 -9.93
C PHE A 28 -13.90 -8.08 -9.23
N GLU A 29 -14.88 -8.55 -9.98
CA GLU A 29 -15.98 -9.36 -9.45
C GLU A 29 -15.50 -10.64 -8.75
N LYS A 30 -14.46 -11.28 -9.29
CA LYS A 30 -13.85 -12.46 -8.67
C LYS A 30 -13.11 -12.09 -7.38
N MET A 31 -12.44 -10.94 -7.36
CA MET A 31 -11.79 -10.42 -6.16
C MET A 31 -12.82 -10.13 -5.06
N ALA A 32 -13.95 -9.53 -5.40
CA ALA A 32 -15.04 -9.26 -4.46
C ALA A 32 -15.60 -10.54 -3.82
N LYS A 33 -15.62 -11.66 -4.57
CA LYS A 33 -16.08 -12.98 -4.10
C LYS A 33 -15.02 -13.80 -3.37
N SER A 34 -13.75 -13.33 -3.34
CA SER A 34 -12.66 -14.04 -2.67
C SER A 34 -12.84 -14.06 -1.15
N THR A 35 -12.00 -14.82 -0.45
CA THR A 35 -11.95 -14.86 1.03
C THR A 35 -10.98 -13.84 1.63
N ALA A 36 -10.33 -13.00 0.80
CA ALA A 36 -9.40 -11.97 1.28
C ALA A 36 -10.15 -10.92 2.13
N ASP A 37 -9.51 -10.44 3.18
CA ASP A 37 -10.02 -9.35 4.01
C ASP A 37 -9.93 -7.99 3.28
N VAL A 38 -8.83 -7.80 2.54
CA VAL A 38 -8.56 -6.58 1.78
C VAL A 38 -8.44 -6.90 0.30
N VAL A 39 -9.07 -6.09 -0.53
CA VAL A 39 -8.78 -6.05 -1.97
C VAL A 39 -8.04 -4.76 -2.28
N ASN A 40 -6.95 -4.87 -3.03
CA ASN A 40 -6.14 -3.76 -3.43
C ASN A 40 -6.15 -3.64 -4.96
N LEU A 41 -6.78 -2.59 -5.46
CA LEU A 41 -6.86 -2.30 -6.89
C LEU A 41 -5.60 -1.49 -7.27
N ASP A 42 -4.77 -2.07 -8.11
CA ASP A 42 -3.43 -1.56 -8.36
C ASP A 42 -3.39 -0.63 -9.57
N LEU A 43 -2.85 0.57 -9.37
CA LEU A 43 -2.56 1.54 -10.44
C LEU A 43 -1.06 1.67 -10.73
N GLU A 44 -0.20 0.98 -9.96
CA GLU A 44 1.25 1.12 -10.03
C GLU A 44 1.89 0.05 -10.93
N ASP A 45 2.77 -0.78 -10.39
CA ASP A 45 3.69 -1.64 -11.15
C ASP A 45 3.00 -2.66 -12.06
N SER A 46 1.80 -3.10 -11.71
CA SER A 46 1.04 -4.05 -12.53
C SER A 46 0.33 -3.41 -13.73
N VAL A 47 0.43 -2.09 -13.90
CA VAL A 47 -0.23 -1.33 -14.97
C VAL A 47 0.81 -0.63 -15.83
N ALA A 48 0.79 -0.90 -17.14
CA ALA A 48 1.70 -0.24 -18.08
C ALA A 48 1.44 1.29 -18.13
N PRO A 49 2.47 2.12 -18.37
CA PRO A 49 2.33 3.58 -18.41
C PRO A 49 1.22 4.07 -19.35
N ALA A 50 1.05 3.45 -20.52
CA ALA A 50 0.01 3.82 -21.48
C ALA A 50 -1.42 3.52 -21.00
N ASP A 51 -1.58 2.62 -20.01
CA ASP A 51 -2.88 2.18 -19.51
C ASP A 51 -3.27 2.85 -18.18
N LYS A 52 -2.41 3.70 -17.61
CA LYS A 52 -2.61 4.30 -16.27
C LYS A 52 -3.95 5.04 -16.15
N GLU A 53 -4.28 5.88 -17.10
CA GLU A 53 -5.53 6.65 -17.11
C GLU A 53 -6.75 5.72 -17.20
N LYS A 54 -6.73 4.77 -18.13
CA LYS A 54 -7.81 3.80 -18.30
C LYS A 54 -7.98 2.93 -17.05
N ALA A 55 -6.87 2.48 -16.44
CA ALA A 55 -6.89 1.70 -15.21
C ALA A 55 -7.54 2.48 -14.07
N ARG A 56 -7.24 3.77 -13.92
CA ARG A 56 -7.87 4.64 -12.92
C ARG A 56 -9.39 4.72 -13.12
N LEU A 57 -9.86 4.92 -14.34
CA LEU A 57 -11.28 4.94 -14.63
C LEU A 57 -11.97 3.61 -14.32
N ASN A 58 -11.36 2.47 -14.68
CA ASN A 58 -11.86 1.14 -14.34
C ASN A 58 -11.97 0.94 -12.81
N VAL A 59 -10.96 1.40 -12.06
CA VAL A 59 -10.94 1.30 -10.59
C VAL A 59 -12.04 2.14 -9.97
N ILE A 60 -12.22 3.39 -10.42
CA ILE A 60 -13.29 4.28 -9.95
C ILE A 60 -14.65 3.62 -10.19
N GLN A 61 -14.90 3.14 -11.40
CA GLN A 61 -16.14 2.47 -11.75
C GLN A 61 -16.36 1.23 -10.86
N ALA A 62 -15.34 0.39 -10.67
CA ALA A 62 -15.44 -0.82 -9.86
C ALA A 62 -15.76 -0.51 -8.38
N ILE A 63 -15.17 0.55 -7.80
CA ILE A 63 -15.44 0.95 -6.41
C ILE A 63 -16.90 1.38 -6.26
N ASN A 64 -17.47 2.02 -7.26
CA ASN A 64 -18.85 2.50 -7.24
C ASN A 64 -19.89 1.41 -7.52
N ASP A 65 -19.61 0.49 -8.43
CA ASP A 65 -20.61 -0.41 -9.00
C ASP A 65 -20.60 -1.81 -8.39
N ILE A 66 -19.45 -2.28 -7.86
CA ILE A 66 -19.30 -3.64 -7.33
C ILE A 66 -19.68 -3.68 -5.84
N ASP A 67 -20.46 -4.70 -5.45
CA ASP A 67 -20.69 -5.02 -4.05
C ASP A 67 -19.46 -5.71 -3.43
N TRP A 68 -18.60 -4.91 -2.80
CA TRP A 68 -17.41 -5.37 -2.10
C TRP A 68 -17.69 -6.01 -0.74
N LYS A 69 -18.93 -6.07 -0.31
CA LYS A 69 -19.38 -6.66 0.97
C LYS A 69 -18.61 -6.07 2.16
N ASN A 70 -18.06 -6.92 3.00
CA ASN A 70 -17.32 -6.55 4.21
C ASN A 70 -15.81 -6.36 4.00
N LYS A 71 -15.34 -6.40 2.76
CA LYS A 71 -13.91 -6.23 2.47
C LYS A 71 -13.47 -4.79 2.66
N THR A 72 -12.24 -4.61 3.08
CA THR A 72 -11.57 -3.31 2.92
C THR A 72 -11.20 -3.13 1.46
N VAL A 73 -11.56 -2.01 0.86
CA VAL A 73 -11.21 -1.65 -0.51
C VAL A 73 -10.10 -0.61 -0.48
N SER A 74 -8.93 -1.00 -0.95
CA SER A 74 -7.75 -0.16 -1.07
C SER A 74 -7.37 0.05 -2.53
N VAL A 75 -6.70 1.15 -2.81
CA VAL A 75 -6.11 1.42 -4.13
C VAL A 75 -4.63 1.73 -3.95
N ARG A 76 -3.76 0.97 -4.63
CA ARG A 76 -2.34 1.35 -4.69
C ARG A 76 -2.17 2.41 -5.77
N ILE A 77 -1.87 3.63 -5.33
CA ILE A 77 -1.58 4.76 -6.22
C ILE A 77 -0.20 4.60 -6.85
N ASN A 78 0.08 5.36 -7.89
CA ASN A 78 1.43 5.42 -8.45
C ASN A 78 2.41 6.05 -7.46
N SER A 79 3.69 5.69 -7.59
CA SER A 79 4.77 6.24 -6.76
C SER A 79 4.95 7.74 -6.97
N LEU A 80 5.40 8.45 -5.93
CA LEU A 80 5.53 9.91 -5.90
C LEU A 80 6.57 10.46 -6.86
N ASP A 81 7.51 9.65 -7.33
CA ASP A 81 8.49 10.00 -8.35
C ASP A 81 7.94 9.98 -9.79
N THR A 82 6.66 9.62 -9.95
CA THR A 82 5.96 9.61 -11.25
C THR A 82 5.06 10.84 -11.42
N SER A 83 4.61 11.07 -12.65
CA SER A 83 3.63 12.12 -12.97
C SER A 83 2.18 11.69 -12.75
N PHE A 84 1.92 10.49 -12.21
CA PHE A 84 0.57 9.92 -12.13
C PHE A 84 -0.07 10.03 -10.75
N TRP A 85 0.70 9.93 -9.66
CA TRP A 85 0.20 9.77 -8.29
C TRP A 85 -0.80 10.85 -7.85
N TYR A 86 -0.53 12.12 -8.17
CA TYR A 86 -1.41 13.21 -7.74
C TYR A 86 -2.78 13.14 -8.44
N ARG A 87 -2.79 12.69 -9.71
CA ARG A 87 -4.03 12.45 -10.44
C ARG A 87 -4.79 11.26 -9.89
N ASP A 88 -4.08 10.20 -9.49
CA ASP A 88 -4.72 9.07 -8.83
C ASP A 88 -5.45 9.53 -7.57
N VAL A 89 -4.79 10.32 -6.72
CA VAL A 89 -5.39 10.85 -5.48
C VAL A 89 -6.61 11.71 -5.78
N ILE A 90 -6.47 12.69 -6.67
CA ILE A 90 -7.56 13.63 -6.97
C ILE A 90 -8.75 12.88 -7.56
N ASP A 91 -8.54 12.12 -8.64
CA ASP A 91 -9.61 11.49 -9.38
C ASP A 91 -10.35 10.42 -8.54
N LEU A 92 -9.61 9.66 -7.72
CA LEU A 92 -10.20 8.68 -6.80
C LEU A 92 -11.07 9.36 -5.73
N LEU A 93 -10.58 10.43 -5.09
CA LEU A 93 -11.31 11.07 -4.01
C LEU A 93 -12.51 11.88 -4.49
N GLU A 94 -12.45 12.44 -5.68
CA GLU A 94 -13.56 13.18 -6.26
C GLU A 94 -14.66 12.29 -6.84
N ASN A 95 -14.30 11.08 -7.31
CA ASN A 95 -15.23 10.25 -8.11
C ASN A 95 -15.60 8.90 -7.47
N CYS A 96 -14.86 8.43 -6.44
CA CYS A 96 -15.24 7.21 -5.73
C CYS A 96 -16.24 7.52 -4.61
N SER A 97 -17.17 6.59 -4.41
CA SER A 97 -18.05 6.57 -3.25
C SER A 97 -17.26 6.37 -1.93
N ASP A 98 -17.95 6.47 -0.79
CA ASP A 98 -17.36 6.19 0.53
C ASP A 98 -16.95 4.71 0.72
N ARG A 99 -17.05 3.92 -0.35
CA ARG A 99 -16.57 2.53 -0.39
C ARG A 99 -15.05 2.43 -0.52
N LEU A 100 -14.38 3.50 -0.97
CA LEU A 100 -12.92 3.61 -0.87
C LEU A 100 -12.51 3.75 0.60
N ASP A 101 -11.78 2.76 1.10
CA ASP A 101 -11.38 2.69 2.51
C ASP A 101 -9.96 3.23 2.76
N SER A 102 -9.03 2.92 1.85
CA SER A 102 -7.62 3.31 2.01
C SER A 102 -6.92 3.51 0.66
N LEU A 103 -5.84 4.27 0.72
CA LEU A 103 -4.84 4.34 -0.34
C LEU A 103 -3.58 3.60 0.12
N THR A 104 -3.03 2.77 -0.73
CA THR A 104 -1.71 2.18 -0.53
C THR A 104 -0.67 3.06 -1.18
N ILE A 105 0.24 3.60 -0.38
CA ILE A 105 1.31 4.50 -0.82
C ILE A 105 2.57 3.65 -1.04
N PRO A 106 3.00 3.45 -2.30
CA PRO A 106 4.19 2.67 -2.61
C PRO A 106 5.47 3.46 -2.40
N LYS A 107 6.57 2.77 -2.23
CA LYS A 107 7.94 3.28 -2.29
C LYS A 107 8.22 4.49 -1.36
N ALA A 108 7.49 4.57 -0.24
CA ALA A 108 7.73 5.62 0.74
C ALA A 108 9.16 5.54 1.28
N GLY A 109 9.94 6.58 1.08
CA GLY A 109 11.34 6.67 1.49
C GLY A 109 11.58 7.50 2.74
N CYS A 110 10.64 8.40 3.08
CA CYS A 110 10.73 9.27 4.25
C CYS A 110 9.34 9.77 4.68
N ALA A 111 9.26 10.38 5.86
CA ALA A 111 8.04 10.98 6.41
C ALA A 111 7.42 12.06 5.49
N ALA A 112 8.25 12.79 4.74
CA ALA A 112 7.78 13.84 3.83
C ALA A 112 6.93 13.28 2.68
N ASP A 113 7.20 12.05 2.22
CA ASP A 113 6.41 11.39 1.18
C ASP A 113 4.97 11.18 1.66
N VAL A 114 4.81 10.66 2.88
CA VAL A 114 3.49 10.46 3.50
C VAL A 114 2.79 11.79 3.75
N TYR A 115 3.53 12.79 4.22
CA TYR A 115 2.99 14.13 4.45
C TYR A 115 2.47 14.77 3.16
N ALA A 116 3.19 14.62 2.05
CA ALA A 116 2.76 15.18 0.76
C ALA A 116 1.41 14.58 0.31
N VAL A 117 1.26 13.25 0.45
CA VAL A 117 -0.01 12.58 0.14
C VAL A 117 -1.11 13.01 1.11
N ASP A 118 -0.84 13.09 2.41
CA ASP A 118 -1.85 13.51 3.41
C ASP A 118 -2.33 14.94 3.16
N ALA A 119 -1.43 15.86 2.83
CA ALA A 119 -1.80 17.24 2.51
C ALA A 119 -2.74 17.31 1.30
N LEU A 120 -2.42 16.56 0.23
CA LEU A 120 -3.28 16.50 -0.96
C LEU A 120 -4.62 15.84 -0.66
N VAL A 121 -4.61 14.67 -0.03
CA VAL A 121 -5.83 13.92 0.36
C VAL A 121 -6.73 14.78 1.23
N SER A 122 -6.18 15.45 2.25
CA SER A 122 -6.95 16.31 3.15
C SER A 122 -7.60 17.49 2.44
N SER A 123 -6.90 18.06 1.45
CA SER A 123 -7.44 19.16 0.64
C SER A 123 -8.56 18.70 -0.28
N VAL A 124 -8.38 17.56 -0.95
CA VAL A 124 -9.39 17.02 -1.88
C VAL A 124 -10.62 16.51 -1.12
N GLU A 125 -10.44 15.77 -0.01
CA GLU A 125 -11.57 15.33 0.82
C GLU A 125 -12.44 16.50 1.28
N LYS A 126 -11.80 17.60 1.67
CA LYS A 126 -12.52 18.81 2.08
C LYS A 126 -13.28 19.45 0.92
N ALA A 127 -12.63 19.54 -0.26
CA ALA A 127 -13.25 20.12 -1.45
C ALA A 127 -14.43 19.28 -1.96
N ALA A 128 -14.27 17.95 -1.95
CA ALA A 128 -15.31 17.00 -2.35
C ALA A 128 -16.38 16.74 -1.27
N ALA A 129 -16.27 17.41 -0.10
CA ALA A 129 -17.16 17.23 1.05
C ALA A 129 -17.33 15.73 1.44
N ARG A 130 -16.27 14.94 1.40
CA ARG A 130 -16.34 13.52 1.74
C ARG A 130 -16.71 13.31 3.20
N SER A 131 -17.66 12.42 3.44
CA SER A 131 -18.13 12.09 4.80
C SER A 131 -17.17 11.14 5.52
N LYS A 132 -16.44 10.33 4.75
CA LYS A 132 -15.50 9.31 5.25
C LYS A 132 -14.06 9.65 4.87
N ARG A 133 -13.20 9.66 5.87
CA ARG A 133 -11.76 9.81 5.67
C ARG A 133 -11.15 8.53 5.13
N VAL A 134 -10.26 8.66 4.16
CA VAL A 134 -9.49 7.56 3.60
C VAL A 134 -8.24 7.32 4.45
N GLY A 135 -7.98 6.06 4.80
CA GLY A 135 -6.78 5.63 5.51
C GLY A 135 -5.59 5.45 4.58
N PHE A 136 -4.40 5.24 5.17
CA PHE A 136 -3.18 4.93 4.40
C PHE A 136 -2.61 3.58 4.81
N GLU A 137 -2.25 2.78 3.82
CA GLU A 137 -1.31 1.69 3.96
C GLU A 137 0.01 2.12 3.33
N ILE A 138 1.11 1.94 4.05
CA ILE A 138 2.43 2.35 3.57
C ILE A 138 3.23 1.11 3.16
N LEU A 139 3.72 1.07 1.93
CA LEU A 139 4.67 0.04 1.50
C LEU A 139 6.10 0.53 1.76
N ILE A 140 6.77 -0.19 2.65
CA ILE A 140 8.20 -0.03 2.91
C ILE A 140 8.93 -1.02 2.00
N GLU A 141 9.51 -0.52 0.94
CA GLU A 141 10.07 -1.34 -0.13
C GLU A 141 11.37 -0.76 -0.73
N SER A 142 12.05 0.07 0.06
CA SER A 142 13.35 0.62 -0.29
C SER A 142 14.29 0.66 0.91
N ALA A 143 15.60 0.73 0.65
CA ALA A 143 16.62 0.93 1.68
C ALA A 143 16.37 2.24 2.46
N ALA A 144 15.97 3.30 1.77
CA ALA A 144 15.62 4.57 2.41
C ALA A 144 14.38 4.42 3.30
N GLY A 145 13.34 3.73 2.82
CA GLY A 145 12.12 3.51 3.59
C GLY A 145 12.37 2.77 4.89
N ILE A 146 13.14 1.69 4.87
CA ILE A 146 13.45 0.96 6.10
C ILE A 146 14.38 1.75 7.05
N ALA A 147 15.29 2.56 6.51
CA ALA A 147 16.14 3.43 7.32
C ALA A 147 15.34 4.52 8.06
N ASN A 148 14.21 4.95 7.50
CA ASN A 148 13.35 6.01 8.04
C ASN A 148 12.01 5.48 8.58
N VAL A 149 11.89 4.18 8.82
CA VAL A 149 10.59 3.53 9.10
C VAL A 149 9.87 4.11 10.32
N ASN A 150 10.59 4.48 11.38
CA ASN A 150 9.99 5.09 12.59
C ASN A 150 9.37 6.46 12.31
N ASP A 151 10.06 7.29 11.51
CA ASP A 151 9.55 8.60 11.14
C ASP A 151 8.35 8.48 10.19
N ILE A 152 8.41 7.52 9.27
CA ILE A 152 7.31 7.20 8.37
C ILE A 152 6.08 6.74 9.16
N ALA A 153 6.25 5.83 10.12
CA ALA A 153 5.15 5.27 10.93
C ALA A 153 4.39 6.36 11.70
N SER A 154 5.07 7.42 12.09
CA SER A 154 4.49 8.55 12.84
C SER A 154 4.09 9.75 11.98
N ALA A 155 4.26 9.68 10.64
CA ALA A 155 4.10 10.83 9.75
C ALA A 155 2.66 11.30 9.57
N SER A 156 1.66 10.42 9.76
CA SER A 156 0.24 10.77 9.60
C SER A 156 -0.65 9.92 10.49
N GLY A 157 -1.67 10.55 11.08
CA GLY A 157 -2.75 9.84 11.77
C GLY A 157 -3.71 9.08 10.86
N ARG A 158 -3.46 9.05 9.53
CA ARG A 158 -4.22 8.24 8.56
C ARG A 158 -3.63 6.86 8.38
N ILE A 159 -2.42 6.59 8.86
CA ILE A 159 -1.76 5.29 8.68
C ILE A 159 -2.55 4.24 9.46
N VAL A 160 -3.05 3.25 8.75
CA VAL A 160 -3.81 2.10 9.31
C VAL A 160 -3.00 0.82 9.27
N SER A 161 -2.01 0.73 8.38
CA SER A 161 -1.11 -0.42 8.25
C SER A 161 0.17 -0.04 7.52
N MET A 162 1.20 -0.87 7.73
CA MET A 162 2.42 -0.83 6.94
C MET A 162 2.76 -2.25 6.50
N ALA A 163 3.35 -2.39 5.30
CA ALA A 163 3.75 -3.67 4.74
C ALA A 163 5.16 -3.59 4.14
N LEU A 164 5.89 -4.71 4.16
CA LEU A 164 7.18 -4.83 3.49
C LEU A 164 6.96 -5.28 2.03
N GLY A 165 7.34 -4.45 1.07
CA GLY A 165 7.39 -4.80 -0.35
C GLY A 165 8.70 -5.52 -0.68
N ALA A 166 8.75 -6.85 -0.45
CA ALA A 166 9.99 -7.61 -0.44
C ALA A 166 10.74 -7.60 -1.78
N ALA A 167 10.04 -7.53 -2.92
CA ALA A 167 10.66 -7.56 -4.25
C ALA A 167 11.48 -6.28 -4.50
N ASP A 168 10.83 -5.13 -4.37
CA ASP A 168 11.49 -3.83 -4.59
C ASP A 168 12.52 -3.55 -3.50
N PHE A 169 12.25 -3.97 -2.26
CA PHE A 169 13.23 -3.89 -1.19
C PHE A 169 14.51 -4.67 -1.53
N ALA A 170 14.38 -5.90 -2.04
CA ALA A 170 15.54 -6.69 -2.46
C ALA A 170 16.33 -5.99 -3.58
N ALA A 171 15.64 -5.45 -4.57
CA ALA A 171 16.25 -4.69 -5.65
C ALA A 171 16.97 -3.44 -5.14
N SER A 172 16.33 -2.67 -4.24
CA SER A 172 16.91 -1.49 -3.61
C SER A 172 18.15 -1.79 -2.78
N MET A 173 18.18 -2.95 -2.12
CA MET A 173 19.32 -3.42 -1.32
C MET A 173 20.41 -4.12 -2.13
N GLY A 174 20.22 -4.31 -3.44
CA GLY A 174 21.13 -5.10 -4.27
C GLY A 174 21.22 -6.57 -3.86
N MET A 175 20.13 -7.13 -3.30
CA MET A 175 20.12 -8.53 -2.85
C MET A 175 20.05 -9.48 -4.03
N VAL A 176 20.90 -10.52 -4.01
CA VAL A 176 20.80 -11.64 -4.94
C VAL A 176 19.84 -12.67 -4.32
N THR A 177 18.58 -12.63 -4.69
CA THR A 177 17.54 -13.54 -4.21
C THR A 177 16.72 -14.09 -5.35
N THR A 178 16.35 -15.38 -5.26
CA THR A 178 15.48 -16.06 -6.22
C THR A 178 14.05 -16.22 -5.70
N GLY A 179 13.82 -15.93 -4.42
CA GLY A 179 12.52 -16.02 -3.75
C GLY A 179 12.09 -14.69 -3.16
N ILE A 180 10.82 -14.33 -3.29
CA ILE A 180 10.26 -13.10 -2.77
C ILE A 180 9.58 -13.40 -1.43
N GLY A 181 10.07 -12.77 -0.35
CA GLY A 181 9.39 -12.76 0.94
C GLY A 181 9.43 -14.05 1.76
N GLY A 182 10.22 -15.05 1.37
CA GLY A 182 10.34 -16.32 2.09
C GLY A 182 11.76 -16.65 2.54
N THR A 183 11.92 -17.81 3.19
CA THR A 183 13.24 -18.39 3.48
C THR A 183 13.94 -18.71 2.16
N GLN A 184 15.22 -18.38 2.08
CA GLN A 184 16.03 -18.65 0.90
C GLN A 184 16.92 -19.90 1.11
N GLU A 185 16.90 -20.80 0.14
CA GLU A 185 17.79 -21.94 0.15
C GLU A 185 19.25 -21.46 0.16
N GLY A 186 20.05 -22.02 1.09
CA GLY A 186 21.45 -21.58 1.26
C GLY A 186 21.65 -20.45 2.28
N TYR A 187 20.58 -19.74 2.71
CA TYR A 187 20.67 -18.72 3.75
C TYR A 187 20.38 -19.32 5.12
N TYR A 188 21.43 -19.73 5.82
CA TYR A 188 21.32 -20.40 7.12
C TYR A 188 22.54 -20.16 8.00
N MET A 189 22.39 -20.41 9.30
CA MET A 189 23.49 -20.38 10.27
C MET A 189 23.78 -21.79 10.79
N HIS A 190 25.03 -22.05 11.10
CA HIS A 190 25.44 -23.25 11.82
C HIS A 190 25.74 -22.91 13.28
N HIS A 191 25.16 -23.66 14.22
CA HIS A 191 25.47 -23.57 15.63
C HIS A 191 25.36 -24.94 16.26
N GLY A 192 26.39 -25.35 17.01
CA GLY A 192 26.42 -26.67 17.72
C GLY A 192 26.27 -27.87 16.77
N GLY A 193 26.76 -27.78 15.53
CA GLY A 193 26.63 -28.83 14.53
C GLY A 193 25.24 -28.91 13.86
N GLN A 194 24.31 -28.05 14.23
CA GLN A 194 22.96 -27.97 13.63
C GLN A 194 22.84 -26.83 12.67
N LYS A 195 21.98 -27.02 11.65
CA LYS A 195 21.64 -26.02 10.65
C LYS A 195 20.35 -25.32 11.05
N TYR A 196 20.40 -23.98 11.13
CA TYR A 196 19.26 -23.11 11.41
C TYR A 196 18.98 -22.27 10.16
N TRP A 197 17.75 -22.33 9.66
CA TRP A 197 17.31 -21.50 8.57
C TRP A 197 17.26 -20.03 9.02
N SER A 198 17.78 -19.14 8.21
CA SER A 198 17.69 -17.69 8.42
C SER A 198 16.77 -17.05 7.39
N ASN A 199 16.04 -16.03 7.80
CA ASN A 199 15.18 -15.25 6.93
C ASN A 199 15.91 -13.95 6.54
N PRO A 200 16.25 -13.73 5.27
CA PRO A 200 16.94 -12.51 4.85
C PRO A 200 16.12 -11.24 5.08
N TRP A 201 14.80 -11.39 5.22
CA TRP A 201 13.85 -10.29 5.46
C TRP A 201 13.66 -9.96 6.95
N HIS A 202 14.18 -10.79 7.85
CA HIS A 202 13.88 -10.74 9.28
C HIS A 202 14.14 -9.36 9.89
N TRP A 203 15.28 -8.75 9.58
CA TRP A 203 15.62 -7.43 10.11
C TRP A 203 14.61 -6.37 9.64
N ALA A 204 14.29 -6.33 8.36
CA ALA A 204 13.35 -5.36 7.81
C ALA A 204 11.94 -5.55 8.39
N GLN A 205 11.49 -6.81 8.52
CA GLN A 205 10.20 -7.15 9.13
C GLN A 205 10.15 -6.75 10.60
N ALA A 206 11.19 -7.04 11.37
CA ALA A 206 11.28 -6.70 12.79
C ALA A 206 11.30 -5.17 12.98
N SER A 207 12.04 -4.43 12.15
CA SER A 207 12.10 -2.98 12.19
C SER A 207 10.74 -2.34 11.90
N LEU A 208 10.02 -2.88 10.90
CA LEU A 208 8.69 -2.41 10.55
C LEU A 208 7.66 -2.68 11.65
N VAL A 209 7.76 -3.82 12.33
CA VAL A 209 6.86 -4.16 13.46
C VAL A 209 7.17 -3.32 14.70
N ALA A 210 8.44 -2.92 14.88
CA ALA A 210 8.86 -2.11 16.02
C ALA A 210 8.50 -0.62 15.88
N ALA A 211 8.32 -0.13 14.65
CA ALA A 211 7.98 1.25 14.34
C ALA A 211 6.51 1.55 14.62
#